data_c00af0c5dad85a7993f131a82a26bc5e
#
_entry.id   c00af0c5dad85a7993f131a82a26bc5e
#
_cell.length_a   1.000
_cell.length_b   1.000
_cell.length_c   1.000
_cell.angle_alpha   90.00
_cell.angle_beta   90.00
_cell.angle_gamma   90.00
#
_symmetry.space_group_name_H-M   'P 1'
#
loop_
_entity.id
_entity.type
_entity.pdbx_description
1 polymer ?
#
loop_
_entity_poly.entity_id
_entity_poly.type
_entity_poly.pdbx_seq_one_letter_code
_entity_poly.pdbx_strand_id
1 'polypeptide(L)'
;MVYDSEIQFTLDTICPWTYLAKRRLDKALAQIREDSSTPVNFTVKFKPYQLYPGASQEGEDKYAWYRKSRYGDSDEKMAKYMHLMSMYGNKEGIDFKFGGTVANTLPAHRLIQHFQEKGGPEMSNAIVNSLYRQYFEEEKHPSATETLLTAANEAGIDETEAKQFVEDENEGLQDVKMLIREQAGNGIDAVPYIVIEGKRRDITIEGAKEVEEFVKALESIIKESS
;
A
#
# COMPACT_ATOMS: atom_id res chain seq x y z
N MET A 1 -28.02 2.64 -14.19
CA MET A 1 -27.01 3.59 -13.67
C MET A 1 -25.85 2.77 -13.16
N VAL A 2 -24.63 3.14 -13.51
CA VAL A 2 -23.42 2.51 -12.97
C VAL A 2 -23.30 2.93 -11.51
N TYR A 3 -22.98 2.00 -10.62
CA TYR A 3 -22.71 2.25 -9.21
C TYR A 3 -21.20 2.51 -9.01
N ASP A 4 -20.83 3.60 -8.37
CA ASP A 4 -19.45 3.90 -8.01
C ASP A 4 -19.17 3.33 -6.62
N SER A 5 -18.22 2.41 -6.53
CA SER A 5 -17.79 1.73 -5.31
C SER A 5 -16.36 2.13 -4.98
N GLU A 6 -16.13 2.69 -3.79
CA GLU A 6 -14.80 2.96 -3.27
C GLU A 6 -14.24 1.71 -2.59
N ILE A 7 -12.98 1.40 -2.88
CA ILE A 7 -12.19 0.38 -2.18
C ILE A 7 -11.18 1.10 -1.30
N GLN A 8 -11.43 1.18 -0.01
CA GLN A 8 -10.49 1.76 0.94
C GLN A 8 -9.43 0.73 1.28
N PHE A 9 -8.20 0.99 0.89
CA PHE A 9 -7.07 0.11 1.10
C PHE A 9 -6.11 0.72 2.12
N THR A 10 -6.16 0.24 3.37
CA THR A 10 -5.26 0.68 4.43
C THR A 10 -3.95 -0.10 4.36
N LEU A 11 -2.84 0.63 4.25
CA LEU A 11 -1.51 0.08 4.01
C LEU A 11 -0.40 0.79 4.78
N ASP A 12 0.73 0.09 4.90
CA ASP A 12 2.03 0.73 5.11
C ASP A 12 2.97 0.35 3.97
N THR A 13 3.74 1.31 3.46
CA THR A 13 4.64 1.14 2.31
C THR A 13 5.79 0.17 2.56
N ILE A 14 6.05 -0.20 3.83
CA ILE A 14 7.05 -1.18 4.25
C ILE A 14 6.44 -2.51 4.71
N CYS A 15 5.13 -2.70 4.57
CA CYS A 15 4.47 -3.96 4.90
C CYS A 15 4.44 -4.90 3.68
N PRO A 16 5.14 -6.05 3.71
CA PRO A 16 5.17 -6.97 2.57
C PRO A 16 3.79 -7.58 2.28
N TRP A 17 2.97 -7.76 3.31
CA TRP A 17 1.61 -8.28 3.15
C TRP A 17 0.70 -7.29 2.44
N THR A 18 0.90 -5.96 2.62
CA THR A 18 0.13 -4.96 1.86
C THR A 18 0.55 -4.93 0.40
N TYR A 19 1.82 -5.15 0.08
CA TYR A 19 2.26 -5.29 -1.31
C TYR A 19 1.64 -6.52 -1.98
N LEU A 20 1.67 -7.69 -1.32
CA LEU A 20 1.01 -8.90 -1.83
C LEU A 20 -0.49 -8.69 -2.05
N ALA A 21 -1.19 -8.12 -1.06
CA ALA A 21 -2.62 -7.85 -1.18
C ALA A 21 -2.93 -6.89 -2.33
N LYS A 22 -2.10 -5.85 -2.51
CA LYS A 22 -2.25 -4.89 -3.63
C LYS A 22 -2.13 -5.58 -4.99
N ARG A 23 -1.12 -6.43 -5.18
CA ARG A 23 -0.93 -7.19 -6.44
C ARG A 23 -2.11 -8.12 -6.71
N ARG A 24 -2.63 -8.77 -5.66
CA ARG A 24 -3.79 -9.68 -5.76
C ARG A 24 -5.09 -8.94 -6.05
N LEU A 25 -5.31 -7.80 -5.40
CA LEU A 25 -6.46 -6.93 -5.68
C LEU A 25 -6.41 -6.41 -7.12
N ASP A 26 -5.24 -5.99 -7.62
CA ASP A 26 -5.08 -5.54 -9.01
C ASP A 26 -5.44 -6.64 -10.01
N LYS A 27 -5.01 -7.89 -9.76
CA LYS A 27 -5.38 -9.04 -10.60
C LYS A 27 -6.89 -9.29 -10.56
N ALA A 28 -7.50 -9.21 -9.39
CA ALA A 28 -8.95 -9.40 -9.23
C ALA A 28 -9.73 -8.30 -9.97
N LEU A 29 -9.31 -7.04 -9.82
CA LEU A 29 -9.93 -5.92 -10.55
C LEU A 29 -9.76 -6.04 -12.07
N ALA A 30 -8.61 -6.53 -12.54
CA ALA A 30 -8.39 -6.78 -13.96
C ALA A 30 -9.37 -7.85 -14.49
N GLN A 31 -9.55 -8.96 -13.77
CA GLN A 31 -10.52 -10.01 -14.14
C GLN A 31 -11.96 -9.47 -14.21
N ILE A 32 -12.38 -8.66 -13.22
CA ILE A 32 -13.72 -8.06 -13.21
C ILE A 32 -13.92 -7.08 -14.39
N ARG A 33 -12.88 -6.34 -14.76
CA ARG A 33 -12.94 -5.37 -15.87
C ARG A 33 -12.96 -6.01 -17.26
N GLU A 34 -12.62 -7.28 -17.39
CA GLU A 34 -12.78 -8.01 -18.65
C GLU A 34 -14.27 -8.12 -19.08
N ASP A 35 -15.18 -8.13 -18.11
CA ASP A 35 -16.62 -8.01 -18.37
C ASP A 35 -17.04 -6.54 -18.47
N SER A 36 -17.07 -6.03 -19.70
CA SER A 36 -17.47 -4.65 -20.01
C SER A 36 -18.93 -4.30 -19.65
N SER A 37 -19.74 -5.29 -19.27
CA SER A 37 -21.13 -5.11 -18.84
C SER A 37 -21.28 -4.87 -17.33
N THR A 38 -20.19 -4.88 -16.59
CA THR A 38 -20.21 -4.70 -15.13
C THR A 38 -20.86 -3.37 -14.74
N PRO A 39 -21.92 -3.37 -13.91
CA PRO A 39 -22.67 -2.16 -13.56
C PRO A 39 -22.01 -1.40 -12.39
N VAL A 40 -20.78 -1.72 -12.02
CA VAL A 40 -20.03 -1.13 -10.91
C VAL A 40 -18.68 -0.61 -11.41
N ASN A 41 -18.38 0.63 -11.03
CA ASN A 41 -17.07 1.22 -11.22
C ASN A 41 -16.31 1.19 -9.89
N PHE A 42 -15.26 0.37 -9.80
CA PHE A 42 -14.43 0.25 -8.61
C PHE A 42 -13.24 1.21 -8.64
N THR A 43 -13.12 2.02 -7.59
CA THR A 43 -12.02 2.98 -7.40
C THR A 43 -11.25 2.67 -6.12
N VAL A 44 -9.94 2.51 -6.20
CA VAL A 44 -9.10 2.26 -5.01
C VAL A 44 -8.65 3.58 -4.42
N LYS A 45 -8.88 3.74 -3.11
CA LYS A 45 -8.41 4.86 -2.30
C LYS A 45 -7.52 4.34 -1.18
N PHE A 46 -6.28 4.82 -1.12
CA PHE A 46 -5.31 4.40 -0.12
C PHE A 46 -5.51 5.17 1.18
N LYS A 47 -5.42 4.44 2.30
CA LYS A 47 -5.47 4.98 3.66
C LYS A 47 -4.14 4.70 4.36
N PRO A 48 -3.57 5.68 5.08
CA PRO A 48 -2.25 5.55 5.67
C PRO A 48 -2.29 4.78 6.99
N TYR A 49 -1.32 3.89 7.17
CA TYR A 49 -1.04 3.21 8.43
C TYR A 49 0.48 3.14 8.64
N GLN A 50 0.95 3.28 9.87
CA GLN A 50 2.36 3.13 10.20
C GLN A 50 2.57 1.93 11.13
N LEU A 51 3.29 0.91 10.66
CA LEU A 51 3.70 -0.22 11.49
C LEU A 51 4.68 0.20 12.59
N TYR A 52 5.54 1.14 12.27
CA TYR A 52 6.62 1.59 13.15
C TYR A 52 6.66 3.14 13.23
N PRO A 53 5.67 3.76 13.88
CA PRO A 53 5.60 5.23 13.92
C PRO A 53 6.77 5.87 14.69
N GLY A 54 7.46 5.09 15.55
CA GLY A 54 8.65 5.53 16.27
C GLY A 54 9.98 5.25 15.54
N ALA A 55 9.96 4.71 14.32
CA ALA A 55 11.20 4.52 13.56
C ALA A 55 11.86 5.87 13.22
N SER A 56 13.19 5.89 13.18
CA SER A 56 13.94 7.09 12.80
C SER A 56 13.78 7.41 11.31
N GLN A 57 14.02 8.65 10.93
CA GLN A 57 14.04 9.05 9.52
C GLN A 57 15.30 8.54 8.80
N GLU A 58 16.43 8.43 9.50
CA GLU A 58 17.67 7.86 8.97
C GLU A 58 17.55 6.35 8.71
N GLY A 59 16.78 5.67 9.57
CA GLY A 59 16.54 4.25 9.48
C GLY A 59 17.66 3.37 10.01
N GLU A 60 17.47 2.08 9.87
CA GLU A 60 18.36 1.01 10.29
C GLU A 60 18.47 -0.05 9.20
N ASP A 61 19.54 -0.86 9.23
CA ASP A 61 19.66 -2.01 8.33
C ASP A 61 18.44 -2.94 8.45
N LYS A 62 17.74 -3.15 7.33
CA LYS A 62 16.45 -3.85 7.32
C LYS A 62 16.57 -5.30 7.79
N TYR A 63 17.58 -6.03 7.33
CA TYR A 63 17.78 -7.44 7.71
C TYR A 63 18.06 -7.57 9.21
N ALA A 64 19.01 -6.79 9.72
CA ALA A 64 19.39 -6.82 11.13
C ALA A 64 18.23 -6.42 12.04
N TRP A 65 17.48 -5.36 11.63
CA TRP A 65 16.32 -4.88 12.36
C TRP A 65 15.22 -5.94 12.45
N TYR A 66 14.83 -6.59 11.33
CA TYR A 66 13.81 -7.64 11.32
C TYR A 66 14.24 -8.85 12.13
N ARG A 67 15.49 -9.32 11.96
CA ARG A 67 16.03 -10.44 12.71
C ARG A 67 15.92 -10.21 14.22
N LYS A 68 16.34 -9.04 14.68
CA LYS A 68 16.33 -8.68 16.11
C LYS A 68 14.92 -8.44 16.65
N SER A 69 14.14 -7.58 16.00
CA SER A 69 12.88 -7.10 16.54
C SER A 69 11.68 -8.04 16.29
N ARG A 70 11.74 -8.88 15.26
CA ARG A 70 10.62 -9.76 14.87
C ARG A 70 10.92 -11.24 15.06
N TYR A 71 12.18 -11.65 14.94
CA TYR A 71 12.57 -13.06 14.91
C TYR A 71 13.47 -13.48 16.07
N GLY A 72 13.59 -12.65 17.11
CA GLY A 72 14.31 -12.95 18.34
C GLY A 72 15.79 -13.22 18.11
N ASP A 73 16.40 -12.45 17.21
CA ASP A 73 17.81 -12.52 16.81
C ASP A 73 18.24 -13.90 16.25
N SER A 74 17.29 -14.60 15.60
CA SER A 74 17.48 -15.95 15.05
C SER A 74 17.61 -15.93 13.53
N ASP A 75 18.77 -16.35 13.03
CA ASP A 75 19.02 -16.49 11.59
C ASP A 75 18.11 -17.58 10.98
N GLU A 76 17.81 -18.66 11.70
CA GLU A 76 16.91 -19.72 11.21
C GLU A 76 15.48 -19.19 10.98
N LYS A 77 14.94 -18.42 11.93
CA LYS A 77 13.61 -17.84 11.81
C LYS A 77 13.57 -16.80 10.68
N MET A 78 14.64 -16.01 10.56
CA MET A 78 14.76 -15.03 9.46
C MET A 78 14.83 -15.74 8.10
N ALA A 79 15.58 -16.82 7.97
CA ALA A 79 15.64 -17.61 6.74
C ALA A 79 14.28 -18.22 6.36
N LYS A 80 13.52 -18.72 7.34
CA LYS A 80 12.14 -19.21 7.10
C LYS A 80 11.22 -18.11 6.61
N TYR A 81 11.29 -16.92 7.19
CA TYR A 81 10.53 -15.75 6.77
C TYR A 81 10.86 -15.36 5.31
N MET A 82 12.17 -15.24 5.00
CA MET A 82 12.63 -14.88 3.66
C MET A 82 12.16 -15.89 2.61
N HIS A 83 12.28 -17.18 2.93
CA HIS A 83 11.80 -18.25 2.05
C HIS A 83 10.28 -18.15 1.79
N LEU A 84 9.50 -17.96 2.86
CA LEU A 84 8.05 -17.82 2.78
C LEU A 84 7.64 -16.60 1.94
N MET A 85 8.26 -15.45 2.18
CA MET A 85 7.95 -14.22 1.43
C MET A 85 8.35 -14.35 -0.04
N SER A 86 9.50 -14.97 -0.34
CA SER A 86 9.90 -15.24 -1.72
C SER A 86 8.93 -16.17 -2.43
N MET A 87 8.41 -17.19 -1.76
CA MET A 87 7.39 -18.09 -2.33
C MET A 87 6.10 -17.34 -2.67
N TYR A 88 5.60 -16.51 -1.78
CA TYR A 88 4.40 -15.70 -2.03
C TYR A 88 4.65 -14.64 -3.12
N GLY A 89 5.79 -13.96 -3.04
CA GLY A 89 6.16 -12.92 -4.00
C GLY A 89 6.25 -13.45 -5.43
N ASN A 90 6.92 -14.58 -5.62
CA ASN A 90 7.09 -15.19 -6.94
C ASN A 90 5.75 -15.50 -7.63
N LYS A 91 4.73 -15.93 -6.89
CA LYS A 91 3.37 -16.15 -7.42
C LYS A 91 2.73 -14.87 -7.94
N GLU A 92 3.05 -13.74 -7.32
CA GLU A 92 2.49 -12.42 -7.65
C GLU A 92 3.40 -11.60 -8.57
N GLY A 93 4.57 -12.12 -8.94
CA GLY A 93 5.56 -11.42 -9.76
C GLY A 93 6.34 -10.36 -8.98
N ILE A 94 6.55 -10.58 -7.68
CA ILE A 94 7.35 -9.73 -6.80
C ILE A 94 8.66 -10.44 -6.48
N ASP A 95 9.79 -9.80 -6.78
CA ASP A 95 11.14 -10.28 -6.42
C ASP A 95 11.60 -9.69 -5.09
N PHE A 96 11.06 -10.20 -3.98
CA PHE A 96 11.39 -9.68 -2.66
C PHE A 96 12.88 -9.74 -2.35
N LYS A 97 13.47 -8.60 -2.06
CA LYS A 97 14.82 -8.41 -1.50
C LYS A 97 14.70 -8.07 -0.01
N PHE A 98 15.70 -8.49 0.76
CA PHE A 98 15.65 -8.40 2.22
C PHE A 98 16.71 -7.48 2.84
N GLY A 99 17.55 -6.87 2.03
CA GLY A 99 18.45 -5.79 2.41
C GLY A 99 17.80 -4.41 2.33
N GLY A 100 18.60 -3.37 2.41
CA GLY A 100 18.14 -1.99 2.43
C GLY A 100 17.86 -1.47 3.83
N THR A 101 16.98 -0.49 3.96
CA THR A 101 16.76 0.30 5.18
C THR A 101 15.31 0.23 5.62
N VAL A 102 15.05 -0.05 6.91
CA VAL A 102 13.77 0.20 7.55
C VAL A 102 13.80 1.59 8.19
N ALA A 103 12.81 2.42 7.90
CA ALA A 103 12.72 3.81 8.41
C ALA A 103 11.28 4.22 8.57
N ASN A 104 11.06 5.43 9.08
CA ASN A 104 9.75 6.03 9.24
C ASN A 104 9.09 6.28 7.88
N THR A 105 7.84 5.86 7.71
CA THR A 105 7.08 5.92 6.46
C THR A 105 6.19 7.14 6.32
N LEU A 106 6.18 8.04 7.32
CA LEU A 106 5.32 9.22 7.29
C LEU A 106 5.50 10.10 6.04
N PRO A 107 6.74 10.38 5.55
CA PRO A 107 6.91 11.14 4.31
C PRO A 107 6.34 10.45 3.07
N ALA A 108 6.44 9.12 2.99
CA ALA A 108 5.84 8.34 1.90
C ALA A 108 4.31 8.42 1.94
N HIS A 109 3.70 8.26 3.11
CA HIS A 109 2.25 8.42 3.27
C HIS A 109 1.79 9.85 2.96
N ARG A 110 2.55 10.86 3.35
CA ARG A 110 2.27 12.25 3.01
C ARG A 110 2.21 12.46 1.50
N LEU A 111 3.18 11.93 0.77
CA LEU A 111 3.21 11.97 -0.70
C LEU A 111 1.95 11.30 -1.30
N ILE A 112 1.63 10.08 -0.85
CA ILE A 112 0.47 9.33 -1.35
C ILE A 112 -0.81 10.14 -1.14
N GLN A 113 -1.06 10.62 0.08
CA GLN A 113 -2.32 11.28 0.42
C GLN A 113 -2.48 12.61 -0.33
N HIS A 114 -1.44 13.43 -0.38
CA HIS A 114 -1.49 14.72 -1.08
C HIS A 114 -1.83 14.55 -2.56
N PHE A 115 -1.10 13.67 -3.25
CA PHE A 115 -1.31 13.50 -4.69
C PHE A 115 -2.51 12.60 -5.03
N GLN A 116 -3.01 11.81 -4.11
CA GLN A 116 -4.29 11.13 -4.26
C GLN A 116 -5.45 12.13 -4.34
N GLU A 117 -5.47 13.13 -3.47
CA GLU A 117 -6.51 14.17 -3.48
C GLU A 117 -6.39 15.09 -4.72
N LYS A 118 -5.17 15.34 -5.19
CA LYS A 118 -4.91 16.25 -6.32
C LYS A 118 -5.06 15.59 -7.68
N GLY A 119 -4.53 14.37 -7.85
CA GLY A 119 -4.43 13.67 -9.13
C GLY A 119 -5.27 12.40 -9.23
N GLY A 120 -6.00 12.07 -8.16
CA GLY A 120 -6.93 10.95 -8.15
C GLY A 120 -6.30 9.57 -8.01
N PRO A 121 -7.12 8.52 -8.24
CA PRO A 121 -6.76 7.15 -7.92
C PRO A 121 -5.65 6.58 -8.80
N GLU A 122 -5.54 6.97 -10.06
CA GLU A 122 -4.50 6.48 -10.97
C GLU A 122 -3.12 6.98 -10.54
N MET A 123 -3.03 8.26 -10.17
CA MET A 123 -1.79 8.87 -9.70
C MET A 123 -1.33 8.23 -8.38
N SER A 124 -2.22 8.10 -7.40
CA SER A 124 -1.89 7.45 -6.13
C SER A 124 -1.51 5.98 -6.30
N ASN A 125 -2.15 5.28 -7.22
CA ASN A 125 -1.82 3.89 -7.57
C ASN A 125 -0.40 3.78 -8.14
N ALA A 126 0.01 4.69 -9.01
CA ALA A 126 1.36 4.72 -9.56
C ALA A 126 2.40 5.01 -8.46
N ILE A 127 2.14 5.98 -7.57
CA ILE A 127 3.02 6.28 -6.43
C ILE A 127 3.19 5.05 -5.54
N VAL A 128 2.10 4.40 -5.13
CA VAL A 128 2.13 3.23 -4.24
C VAL A 128 2.90 2.07 -4.88
N ASN A 129 2.67 1.80 -6.16
CA ASN A 129 3.38 0.74 -6.89
C ASN A 129 4.89 1.03 -6.98
N SER A 130 5.28 2.28 -7.24
CA SER A 130 6.67 2.69 -7.27
C SER A 130 7.33 2.54 -5.90
N LEU A 131 6.70 3.03 -4.83
CA LEU A 131 7.24 2.92 -3.47
C LEU A 131 7.43 1.46 -3.03
N TYR A 132 6.48 0.57 -3.34
CA TYR A 132 6.63 -0.85 -3.06
C TYR A 132 7.79 -1.49 -3.82
N ARG A 133 7.88 -1.24 -5.13
CA ARG A 133 8.97 -1.78 -5.96
C ARG A 133 10.33 -1.28 -5.46
N GLN A 134 10.47 0.01 -5.24
CA GLN A 134 11.72 0.60 -4.75
C GLN A 134 12.15 0.01 -3.39
N TYR A 135 11.19 -0.17 -2.46
CA TYR A 135 11.51 -0.71 -1.14
C TYR A 135 11.77 -2.21 -1.13
N PHE A 136 10.91 -2.99 -1.78
CA PHE A 136 10.94 -4.46 -1.68
C PHE A 136 11.82 -5.13 -2.73
N GLU A 137 12.01 -4.54 -3.90
CA GLU A 137 12.73 -5.15 -5.01
C GLU A 137 14.05 -4.43 -5.32
N GLU A 138 14.20 -3.17 -4.94
CA GLU A 138 15.40 -2.36 -5.19
C GLU A 138 16.16 -1.96 -3.92
N GLU A 139 15.66 -2.37 -2.75
CA GLU A 139 16.28 -2.14 -1.43
C GLU A 139 16.50 -0.65 -1.10
N LYS A 140 15.68 0.23 -1.66
CA LYS A 140 15.75 1.67 -1.43
C LYS A 140 15.21 2.04 -0.04
N HIS A 141 15.67 3.16 0.47
CA HIS A 141 15.13 3.74 1.69
C HIS A 141 13.66 4.17 1.47
N PRO A 142 12.69 3.83 2.37
CA PRO A 142 11.26 3.99 2.10
C PRO A 142 10.79 5.44 2.00
N SER A 143 11.56 6.39 2.53
CA SER A 143 11.17 7.80 2.61
C SER A 143 12.31 8.76 2.28
N ALA A 144 13.40 8.31 1.66
CA ALA A 144 14.44 9.22 1.19
C ALA A 144 13.89 10.12 0.07
N THR A 145 14.41 11.34 0.00
CA THR A 145 14.03 12.32 -1.03
C THR A 145 14.08 11.72 -2.44
N GLU A 146 15.16 11.01 -2.78
CA GLU A 146 15.31 10.33 -4.08
C GLU A 146 14.17 9.32 -4.35
N THR A 147 13.81 8.51 -3.34
CA THR A 147 12.74 7.51 -3.45
C THR A 147 11.39 8.18 -3.71
N LEU A 148 11.10 9.26 -2.97
CA LEU A 148 9.84 10.00 -3.10
C LEU A 148 9.74 10.71 -4.44
N LEU A 149 10.82 11.36 -4.90
CA LEU A 149 10.87 12.02 -6.20
C LEU A 149 10.75 11.02 -7.36
N THR A 150 11.39 9.87 -7.24
CA THR A 150 11.23 8.79 -8.23
C THR A 150 9.78 8.33 -8.32
N ALA A 151 9.11 8.11 -7.18
CA ALA A 151 7.72 7.71 -7.16
C ALA A 151 6.78 8.78 -7.73
N ALA A 152 7.03 10.05 -7.44
CA ALA A 152 6.28 11.18 -7.99
C ALA A 152 6.45 11.28 -9.52
N ASN A 153 7.68 11.19 -10.01
CA ASN A 153 7.98 11.24 -11.44
C ASN A 153 7.32 10.09 -12.22
N GLU A 154 7.40 8.87 -11.70
CA GLU A 154 6.74 7.71 -12.31
C GLU A 154 5.21 7.83 -12.32
N ALA A 155 4.64 8.58 -11.39
CA ALA A 155 3.21 8.91 -11.38
C ALA A 155 2.82 10.09 -12.30
N GLY A 156 3.79 10.67 -13.01
CA GLY A 156 3.56 11.78 -13.93
C GLY A 156 3.38 13.14 -13.26
N ILE A 157 3.82 13.29 -12.03
CA ILE A 157 3.80 14.57 -11.31
C ILE A 157 4.94 15.44 -11.86
N ASP A 158 4.66 16.74 -12.07
CA ASP A 158 5.68 17.70 -12.48
C ASP A 158 6.88 17.72 -11.52
N GLU A 159 8.10 17.69 -12.06
CA GLU A 159 9.32 17.60 -11.27
C GLU A 159 9.49 18.76 -10.28
N THR A 160 9.12 19.97 -10.69
CA THR A 160 9.21 21.16 -9.84
C THR A 160 8.21 21.07 -8.69
N GLU A 161 6.99 20.64 -8.99
CA GLU A 161 5.93 20.44 -8.01
C GLU A 161 6.30 19.33 -7.00
N ALA A 162 6.76 18.19 -7.51
CA ALA A 162 7.19 17.07 -6.68
C ALA A 162 8.32 17.49 -5.72
N LYS A 163 9.32 18.22 -6.23
CA LYS A 163 10.44 18.72 -5.45
C LYS A 163 10.00 19.71 -4.37
N GLN A 164 9.17 20.67 -4.72
CA GLN A 164 8.64 21.63 -3.75
C GLN A 164 7.88 20.93 -2.62
N PHE A 165 7.02 19.97 -2.97
CA PHE A 165 6.27 19.21 -1.97
C PHE A 165 7.15 18.34 -1.08
N VAL A 166 8.13 17.64 -1.64
CA VAL A 166 9.03 16.76 -0.87
C VAL A 166 9.93 17.55 0.07
N GLU A 167 10.44 18.72 -0.38
CA GLU A 167 11.31 19.62 0.40
C GLU A 167 10.53 20.39 1.49
N ASP A 168 9.25 20.69 1.29
CA ASP A 168 8.39 21.26 2.34
C ASP A 168 7.85 20.15 3.25
N GLU A 169 8.53 19.89 4.35
CA GLU A 169 8.15 18.85 5.30
C GLU A 169 6.82 19.11 6.03
N ASN A 170 6.23 20.29 5.89
CA ASN A 170 5.00 20.68 6.60
C ASN A 170 3.74 20.50 5.75
N GLU A 171 3.83 20.64 4.42
CA GLU A 171 2.68 20.50 3.53
C GLU A 171 2.05 19.11 3.63
N GLY A 172 0.75 19.04 3.95
CA GLY A 172 0.00 17.78 4.13
C GLY A 172 0.35 16.99 5.40
N LEU A 173 1.30 17.45 6.23
CA LEU A 173 1.74 16.70 7.42
C LEU A 173 0.63 16.50 8.44
N GLN A 174 -0.17 17.54 8.72
CA GLN A 174 -1.25 17.42 9.69
C GLN A 174 -2.39 16.55 9.17
N ASP A 175 -2.67 16.64 7.88
CA ASP A 175 -3.72 15.85 7.23
C ASP A 175 -3.39 14.35 7.29
N VAL A 176 -2.17 13.95 6.93
CA VAL A 176 -1.76 12.54 7.00
C VAL A 176 -1.74 12.02 8.44
N LYS A 177 -1.31 12.83 9.41
CA LYS A 177 -1.37 12.45 10.83
C LYS A 177 -2.80 12.30 11.34
N MET A 178 -3.71 13.12 10.87
CA MET A 178 -5.14 12.99 11.18
C MET A 178 -5.71 11.70 10.60
N LEU A 179 -5.42 11.40 9.35
CA LEU A 179 -5.87 10.16 8.70
C LEU A 179 -5.32 8.91 9.40
N ILE A 180 -4.05 8.90 9.82
CA ILE A 180 -3.47 7.78 10.60
C ILE A 180 -4.23 7.59 11.93
N ARG A 181 -4.55 8.69 12.64
CA ARG A 181 -5.34 8.62 13.88
C ARG A 181 -6.76 8.14 13.63
N GLU A 182 -7.36 8.52 12.51
CA GLU A 182 -8.67 8.05 12.08
C GLU A 182 -8.67 6.52 11.91
N GLN A 183 -7.67 5.95 11.23
CA GLN A 183 -7.57 4.49 11.09
C GLN A 183 -7.49 3.80 12.46
N ALA A 184 -6.69 4.31 13.37
CA ALA A 184 -6.60 3.80 14.74
C ALA A 184 -7.94 3.96 15.49
N GLY A 185 -8.61 5.09 15.33
CA GLY A 185 -9.94 5.36 15.91
C GLY A 185 -11.03 4.40 15.37
N ASN A 186 -10.90 3.95 14.14
CA ASN A 186 -11.77 2.95 13.52
C ASN A 186 -11.42 1.50 13.94
N GLY A 187 -10.47 1.32 14.86
CA GLY A 187 -10.06 0.01 15.37
C GLY A 187 -9.16 -0.78 14.44
N ILE A 188 -8.55 -0.13 13.43
CA ILE A 188 -7.60 -0.79 12.54
C ILE A 188 -6.25 -0.87 13.26
N ASP A 189 -5.84 -2.09 13.61
CA ASP A 189 -4.60 -2.39 14.34
C ASP A 189 -3.59 -3.22 13.53
N ALA A 190 -3.99 -3.66 12.33
CA ALA A 190 -3.16 -4.44 11.42
C ALA A 190 -3.47 -4.11 9.96
N VAL A 191 -2.48 -4.31 9.08
CA VAL A 191 -2.62 -4.09 7.63
C VAL A 191 -2.08 -5.30 6.85
N PRO A 192 -2.63 -5.59 5.64
CA PRO A 192 -3.65 -4.82 4.91
C PRO A 192 -5.04 -4.96 5.52
N TYR A 193 -5.78 -3.84 5.53
CA TYR A 193 -7.19 -3.80 5.90
C TYR A 193 -7.95 -3.11 4.75
N ILE A 194 -8.90 -3.81 4.16
CA ILE A 194 -9.54 -3.38 2.92
C ILE A 194 -11.04 -3.39 3.11
N VAL A 195 -11.68 -2.26 2.82
CA VAL A 195 -13.14 -2.13 2.83
C VAL A 195 -13.61 -1.84 1.41
N ILE A 196 -14.49 -2.67 0.88
CA ILE A 196 -15.15 -2.48 -0.41
C ILE A 196 -16.55 -1.96 -0.13
N GLU A 197 -16.81 -0.72 -0.53
CA GLU A 197 -18.11 -0.09 -0.33
C GLU A 197 -19.18 -0.77 -1.19
N GLY A 198 -20.26 -1.19 -0.56
CA GLY A 198 -21.38 -1.81 -1.23
C GLY A 198 -22.64 -0.93 -1.21
N LYS A 199 -23.52 -1.15 -2.18
CA LYS A 199 -24.79 -0.44 -2.27
C LYS A 199 -25.70 -0.70 -1.07
N ARG A 200 -25.58 -1.87 -0.44
CA ARG A 200 -26.37 -2.29 0.72
C ARG A 200 -25.52 -2.50 1.97
N ARG A 201 -24.31 -3.03 1.78
CA ARG A 201 -23.38 -3.30 2.87
C ARG A 201 -21.95 -3.35 2.35
N ASP A 202 -21.03 -2.88 3.16
CA ASP A 202 -19.63 -2.97 2.90
C ASP A 202 -19.10 -4.40 3.14
N ILE A 203 -18.04 -4.76 2.40
CA ILE A 203 -17.31 -6.01 2.60
C ILE A 203 -15.91 -5.68 3.10
N THR A 204 -15.56 -6.23 4.26
CA THR A 204 -14.21 -6.08 4.83
C THR A 204 -13.36 -7.31 4.53
N ILE A 205 -12.13 -7.08 4.08
CA ILE A 205 -11.12 -8.12 3.84
C ILE A 205 -9.88 -7.77 4.68
N GLU A 206 -9.53 -8.64 5.60
CA GLU A 206 -8.34 -8.51 6.46
C GLU A 206 -7.25 -9.47 6.00
N GLY A 207 -6.02 -8.93 5.88
CA GLY A 207 -4.84 -9.68 5.43
C GLY A 207 -4.75 -9.87 3.91
N ALA A 208 -3.63 -10.42 3.48
CA ALA A 208 -3.35 -10.67 2.07
C ALA A 208 -4.03 -11.95 1.59
N LYS A 209 -5.33 -11.85 1.34
CA LYS A 209 -6.15 -12.97 0.82
C LYS A 209 -5.74 -13.33 -0.61
N GLU A 210 -6.10 -14.52 -1.07
CA GLU A 210 -5.86 -14.96 -2.45
C GLU A 210 -6.77 -14.20 -3.44
N VAL A 211 -6.39 -14.20 -4.72
CA VAL A 211 -7.09 -13.45 -5.79
C VAL A 211 -8.58 -13.80 -5.85
N GLU A 212 -8.91 -15.09 -5.70
CA GLU A 212 -10.27 -15.60 -5.75
C GLU A 212 -11.16 -15.05 -4.64
N GLU A 213 -10.60 -14.71 -3.48
CA GLU A 213 -11.36 -14.09 -2.38
C GLU A 213 -11.71 -12.63 -2.70
N PHE A 214 -10.78 -11.90 -3.31
CA PHE A 214 -11.06 -10.55 -3.83
C PHE A 214 -12.10 -10.59 -4.94
N VAL A 215 -11.97 -11.50 -5.91
CA VAL A 215 -12.96 -11.67 -6.99
C VAL A 215 -14.36 -11.91 -6.43
N LYS A 216 -14.50 -12.87 -5.49
CA LYS A 216 -15.80 -13.16 -4.84
C LYS A 216 -16.39 -11.94 -4.13
N ALA A 217 -15.57 -11.14 -3.47
CA ALA A 217 -16.03 -9.93 -2.81
C ALA A 217 -16.54 -8.90 -3.82
N LEU A 218 -15.77 -8.65 -4.88
CA LEU A 218 -16.16 -7.73 -5.97
C LEU A 218 -17.44 -8.19 -6.67
N GLU A 219 -17.56 -9.49 -7.01
CA GLU A 219 -18.76 -10.08 -7.61
C GLU A 219 -20.00 -9.93 -6.70
N SER A 220 -19.82 -10.02 -5.37
CA SER A 220 -20.91 -9.80 -4.43
C SER A 220 -21.44 -8.37 -4.48
N ILE A 221 -20.56 -7.37 -4.59
CA ILE A 221 -20.95 -5.96 -4.77
C ILE A 221 -21.64 -5.75 -6.12
N ILE A 222 -21.14 -6.36 -7.19
CA ILE A 222 -21.77 -6.30 -8.52
C ILE A 222 -23.19 -6.86 -8.48
N LYS A 223 -23.36 -8.04 -7.86
CA LYS A 223 -24.65 -8.71 -7.75
C LYS A 223 -25.68 -7.90 -6.97
N GLU A 224 -25.29 -7.23 -5.90
CA GLU A 224 -26.24 -6.39 -5.13
C GLU A 224 -26.55 -5.05 -5.80
N SER A 225 -25.72 -4.63 -6.77
CA SER A 225 -25.85 -3.36 -7.48
C SER A 225 -26.68 -3.50 -8.79
N SER A 226 -26.85 -4.74 -9.25
CA SER A 226 -27.71 -5.09 -10.40
C SER A 226 -29.20 -5.15 -9.96
#